data_c2a876f193e47cdf31d9a9de60335982
#
_entry.id   c2a876f193e47cdf31d9a9de60335982
#
_cell.length_a   1.000
_cell.length_b   1.000
_cell.length_c   1.000
_cell.angle_alpha   90.00
_cell.angle_beta   90.00
_cell.angle_gamma   90.00
#
_symmetry.space_group_name_H-M   'P 1'
#
loop_
_entity.id
_entity.type
_entity.pdbx_description
1 polymer ?
#
loop_
_entity_poly.entity_id
_entity_poly.type
_entity_poly.pdbx_seq_one_letter_code
_entity_poly.pdbx_strand_id
1 'polypeptide(L)'
;FSISHLRRTPALALSGGERRRVEIARALASRPNFMLLDEPLAGIDPIAVGEIRDLVAHLKDRGIGVLLTDHNVRETLDIVDRAYIIHEGTVLMEGTPDDIVSHEEVRRVYLGERFRL
;
A
#
# COMPACT_ATOMS: atom_id res chain seq x y z
N PHE A 1 10.70 -8.39 -9.70
CA PHE A 1 10.65 -7.33 -8.68
C PHE A 1 11.94 -6.52 -8.55
N SER A 2 12.83 -6.62 -9.55
CA SER A 2 14.10 -5.89 -9.55
C SER A 2 14.98 -6.21 -8.34
N ILE A 3 15.01 -7.49 -7.95
CA ILE A 3 15.80 -7.95 -6.79
C ILE A 3 16.88 -8.98 -7.14
N SER A 4 17.06 -9.32 -8.43
CA SER A 4 18.02 -10.36 -8.82
C SER A 4 19.44 -10.06 -8.33
N HIS A 5 19.82 -8.79 -8.29
CA HIS A 5 21.12 -8.34 -7.79
C HIS A 5 21.27 -8.52 -6.27
N LEU A 6 20.17 -8.78 -5.56
CA LEU A 6 20.14 -8.91 -4.11
C LEU A 6 20.15 -10.36 -3.63
N ARG A 7 20.04 -11.34 -4.53
CA ARG A 7 19.81 -12.73 -4.13
C ARG A 7 20.89 -13.33 -3.21
N ARG A 8 22.09 -12.78 -3.23
CA ARG A 8 23.20 -13.21 -2.37
C ARG A 8 23.54 -12.21 -1.25
N THR A 9 22.76 -11.15 -1.13
CA THR A 9 22.97 -10.14 -0.11
C THR A 9 22.35 -10.60 1.21
N PRO A 10 23.06 -10.53 2.34
CA PRO A 10 22.45 -10.84 3.64
C PRO A 10 21.24 -9.95 3.91
N ALA A 11 20.17 -10.54 4.48
CA ALA A 11 18.93 -9.82 4.72
C ALA A 11 19.12 -8.56 5.55
N LEU A 12 20.05 -8.56 6.52
CA LEU A 12 20.33 -7.41 7.36
C LEU A 12 21.00 -6.24 6.61
N ALA A 13 21.58 -6.52 5.44
CA ALA A 13 22.23 -5.51 4.62
C ALA A 13 21.28 -4.84 3.61
N LEU A 14 20.02 -5.31 3.54
CA LEU A 14 19.03 -4.76 2.62
C LEU A 14 18.39 -3.49 3.18
N SER A 15 18.09 -2.54 2.30
CA SER A 15 17.27 -1.38 2.67
C SER A 15 15.84 -1.83 3.03
N GLY A 16 15.06 -0.95 3.68
CA GLY A 16 13.66 -1.26 3.99
C GLY A 16 12.84 -1.59 2.74
N GLY A 17 13.02 -0.82 1.65
CA GLY A 17 12.32 -1.07 0.40
C GLY A 17 12.76 -2.37 -0.26
N GLU A 18 14.08 -2.66 -0.25
CA GLU A 18 14.61 -3.91 -0.78
C GLU A 18 14.09 -5.11 0.00
N ARG A 19 14.08 -5.00 1.32
CA ARG A 19 13.57 -6.05 2.20
C ARG A 19 12.11 -6.36 1.92
N ARG A 20 11.29 -5.33 1.70
CA ARG A 20 9.86 -5.50 1.34
C ARG A 20 9.68 -6.20 0.02
N ARG A 21 10.47 -5.83 -0.99
CA ARG A 21 10.41 -6.51 -2.30
C ARG A 21 10.76 -7.98 -2.20
N VAL A 22 11.77 -8.32 -1.38
CA VAL A 22 12.15 -9.71 -1.14
C VAL A 22 11.02 -10.46 -0.43
N GLU A 23 10.40 -9.88 0.59
CA GLU A 23 9.28 -10.49 1.30
C GLU A 23 8.10 -10.77 0.37
N ILE A 24 7.78 -9.83 -0.51
CA ILE A 24 6.67 -9.99 -1.46
C ILE A 24 7.02 -11.06 -2.49
N ALA A 25 8.24 -11.07 -3.02
CA ALA A 25 8.68 -12.11 -3.96
C ALA A 25 8.60 -13.48 -3.31
N ARG A 26 8.98 -13.60 -2.05
CA ARG A 26 8.87 -14.84 -1.28
C ARG A 26 7.42 -15.29 -1.13
N ALA A 27 6.52 -14.36 -0.81
CA ALA A 27 5.10 -14.67 -0.71
C ALA A 27 4.52 -15.12 -2.05
N LEU A 28 4.95 -14.52 -3.16
CA LEU A 28 4.52 -14.92 -4.50
C LEU A 28 4.94 -16.34 -4.89
N ALA A 29 6.00 -16.87 -4.28
CA ALA A 29 6.44 -18.23 -4.55
C ALA A 29 5.38 -19.27 -4.20
N SER A 30 4.44 -18.95 -3.31
CA SER A 30 3.31 -19.82 -2.96
C SER A 30 2.15 -19.76 -3.96
N ARG A 31 2.24 -18.92 -5.00
CA ARG A 31 1.20 -18.71 -6.02
C ARG A 31 -0.15 -18.30 -5.41
N PRO A 32 -0.20 -17.20 -4.65
CA PRO A 32 -1.43 -16.80 -3.96
C PRO A 32 -2.46 -16.21 -4.93
N ASN A 33 -3.74 -16.30 -4.54
CA ASN A 33 -4.82 -15.56 -5.20
C ASN A 33 -5.02 -14.17 -4.59
N PHE A 34 -4.64 -14.02 -3.32
CA PHE A 34 -4.75 -12.77 -2.58
C PHE A 34 -3.45 -12.51 -1.82
N MET A 35 -3.12 -11.25 -1.65
CA MET A 35 -1.96 -10.85 -0.88
C MET A 35 -2.33 -9.73 0.08
N LEU A 36 -1.87 -9.85 1.32
CA LEU A 36 -2.07 -8.84 2.36
C LEU A 36 -0.77 -8.07 2.54
N LEU A 37 -0.85 -6.74 2.42
CA LEU A 37 0.27 -5.85 2.66
C LEU A 37 -0.05 -5.00 3.90
N ASP A 38 0.63 -5.28 5.00
CA ASP A 38 0.41 -4.57 6.25
C ASP A 38 1.39 -3.42 6.38
N GLU A 39 0.85 -2.21 6.33
CA GLU A 39 1.60 -0.96 6.43
C GLU A 39 2.82 -0.90 5.49
N PRO A 40 2.65 -1.16 4.18
CA PRO A 40 3.78 -1.18 3.26
C PRO A 40 4.47 0.17 3.09
N LEU A 41 3.82 1.26 3.48
CA LEU A 41 4.37 2.61 3.37
C LEU A 41 5.06 3.07 4.65
N ALA A 42 5.04 2.26 5.72
CA ALA A 42 5.65 2.63 6.99
C ALA A 42 7.18 2.69 6.86
N GLY A 43 7.76 3.81 7.27
CA GLY A 43 9.20 3.98 7.33
C GLY A 43 9.91 4.06 5.99
N ILE A 44 9.19 4.19 4.88
CA ILE A 44 9.81 4.36 3.57
C ILE A 44 9.82 5.84 3.17
N ASP A 45 10.76 6.20 2.31
CA ASP A 45 10.86 7.56 1.86
C ASP A 45 9.83 7.83 0.75
N PRO A 46 9.46 9.11 0.52
CA PRO A 46 8.42 9.45 -0.46
C PRO A 46 8.69 8.93 -1.88
N ILE A 47 9.94 8.78 -2.26
CA ILE A 47 10.30 8.25 -3.59
C ILE A 47 9.90 6.79 -3.69
N ALA A 48 10.04 6.03 -2.61
CA ALA A 48 9.70 4.62 -2.57
C ALA A 48 8.18 4.36 -2.61
N VAL A 49 7.35 5.35 -2.34
CA VAL A 49 5.89 5.22 -2.46
C VAL A 49 5.49 4.84 -3.89
N GLY A 50 6.14 5.46 -4.90
CA GLY A 50 5.91 5.13 -6.29
C GLY A 50 6.26 3.68 -6.62
N GLU A 51 7.31 3.15 -6.02
CA GLU A 51 7.70 1.75 -6.20
C GLU A 51 6.64 0.80 -5.64
N ILE A 52 6.06 1.12 -4.48
CA ILE A 52 4.98 0.31 -3.90
C ILE A 52 3.74 0.36 -4.80
N ARG A 53 3.40 1.53 -5.32
CA ARG A 53 2.27 1.68 -6.24
C ARG A 53 2.46 0.81 -7.49
N ASP A 54 3.65 0.85 -8.08
CA ASP A 54 3.97 0.06 -9.27
C ASP A 54 3.90 -1.45 -8.96
N LEU A 55 4.37 -1.84 -7.78
CA LEU A 55 4.31 -3.21 -7.33
C LEU A 55 2.86 -3.70 -7.19
N VAL A 56 2.01 -2.91 -6.57
CA VAL A 56 0.59 -3.26 -6.43
C VAL A 56 -0.07 -3.39 -7.80
N ALA A 57 0.21 -2.46 -8.72
CA ALA A 57 -0.29 -2.53 -10.09
C ALA A 57 0.15 -3.83 -10.78
N HIS A 58 1.40 -4.22 -10.60
CA HIS A 58 1.94 -5.46 -11.15
C HIS A 58 1.22 -6.69 -10.61
N LEU A 59 0.96 -6.73 -9.31
CA LEU A 59 0.21 -7.83 -8.67
C LEU A 59 -1.20 -7.92 -9.23
N LYS A 60 -1.87 -6.79 -9.38
CA LYS A 60 -3.22 -6.74 -9.96
C LYS A 60 -3.24 -7.26 -11.40
N ASP A 61 -2.26 -6.88 -12.20
CA ASP A 61 -2.14 -7.33 -13.58
C ASP A 61 -1.95 -8.85 -13.68
N ARG A 62 -1.42 -9.46 -12.64
CA ARG A 62 -1.29 -10.92 -12.54
C ARG A 62 -2.54 -11.61 -12.00
N GLY A 63 -3.60 -10.85 -11.76
CA GLY A 63 -4.86 -11.38 -11.24
C GLY A 63 -4.87 -11.62 -9.74
N ILE A 64 -3.94 -11.03 -8.99
CA ILE A 64 -3.85 -11.17 -7.55
C ILE A 64 -4.64 -10.05 -6.87
N GLY A 65 -5.56 -10.40 -5.99
CA GLY A 65 -6.26 -9.42 -5.15
C GLY A 65 -5.31 -8.92 -4.06
N VAL A 66 -5.27 -7.60 -3.84
CA VAL A 66 -4.39 -7.01 -2.84
C VAL A 66 -5.20 -6.27 -1.79
N LEU A 67 -5.04 -6.65 -0.53
CA LEU A 67 -5.56 -5.91 0.61
C LEU A 67 -4.39 -5.21 1.29
N LEU A 68 -4.47 -3.90 1.37
CA LEU A 68 -3.41 -3.06 1.91
C LEU A 68 -3.94 -2.31 3.13
N THR A 69 -3.20 -2.33 4.23
CA THR A 69 -3.52 -1.53 5.41
C THR A 69 -2.43 -0.49 5.60
N ASP A 70 -2.82 0.74 5.87
CA ASP A 70 -1.87 1.80 6.16
C ASP A 70 -2.57 2.99 6.83
N HIS A 71 -1.83 3.76 7.60
CA HIS A 71 -2.33 5.00 8.19
C HIS A 71 -2.00 6.23 7.35
N ASN A 72 -1.17 6.09 6.32
CA ASN A 72 -0.86 7.16 5.36
C ASN A 72 -1.99 7.28 4.35
N VAL A 73 -3.06 7.95 4.74
CA VAL A 73 -4.30 7.98 3.95
C VAL A 73 -4.08 8.56 2.56
N ARG A 74 -3.35 9.67 2.47
CA ARG A 74 -3.11 10.35 1.19
C ARG A 74 -2.44 9.44 0.17
N GLU A 75 -1.31 8.84 0.55
CA GLU A 75 -0.54 7.97 -0.33
C GLU A 75 -1.31 6.69 -0.66
N THR A 76 -2.04 6.14 0.31
CA THR A 76 -2.84 4.95 0.11
C THR A 76 -3.95 5.17 -0.92
N LEU A 77 -4.62 6.32 -0.88
CA LEU A 77 -5.69 6.62 -1.84
C LEU A 77 -5.19 6.69 -3.28
N ASP A 78 -3.91 7.01 -3.49
CA ASP A 78 -3.30 6.99 -4.82
C ASP A 78 -3.05 5.58 -5.35
N ILE A 79 -3.08 4.57 -4.49
CA ILE A 79 -2.69 3.20 -4.84
C ILE A 79 -3.91 2.31 -5.03
N VAL A 80 -4.97 2.51 -4.24
CA VAL A 80 -6.08 1.57 -4.13
C VAL A 80 -7.22 1.90 -5.09
N ASP A 81 -8.03 0.87 -5.42
CA ASP A 81 -9.27 1.04 -6.18
C ASP A 81 -10.46 1.35 -5.28
N ARG A 82 -10.43 0.82 -4.06
CA ARG A 82 -11.45 1.04 -3.03
C ARG A 82 -10.77 1.10 -1.67
N ALA A 83 -11.37 1.84 -0.76
CA ALA A 83 -10.84 1.97 0.58
C ALA A 83 -11.96 1.89 1.62
N TYR A 84 -11.58 1.40 2.80
CA TYR A 84 -12.40 1.40 3.99
C TYR A 84 -11.69 2.23 5.04
N ILE A 85 -12.34 3.26 5.54
CA ILE A 85 -11.79 4.07 6.63
C ILE A 85 -12.31 3.51 7.93
N ILE A 86 -11.41 3.04 8.77
CA ILE A 86 -11.74 2.48 10.09
C ILE A 86 -11.39 3.50 11.16
N HIS A 87 -12.33 3.78 12.02
CA HIS A 87 -12.16 4.75 13.11
C HIS A 87 -12.88 4.22 14.35
N GLU A 88 -12.16 4.18 15.46
CA GLU A 88 -12.71 3.69 16.74
C GLU A 88 -13.40 2.34 16.64
N GLY A 89 -12.80 1.42 15.88
CA GLY A 89 -13.29 0.05 15.76
C GLY A 89 -14.47 -0.13 14.79
N THR A 90 -14.88 0.91 14.08
CA THR A 90 -15.98 0.81 13.11
C THR A 90 -15.55 1.34 11.74
N VAL A 91 -16.27 0.91 10.71
CA VAL A 91 -16.09 1.44 9.36
C VAL A 91 -16.79 2.79 9.28
N LEU A 92 -16.02 3.86 9.21
CA LEU A 92 -16.54 5.21 9.07
C LEU A 92 -17.11 5.44 7.67
N MET A 93 -16.40 4.94 6.66
CA MET A 93 -16.81 5.07 5.26
C MET A 93 -16.10 4.03 4.40
N GLU A 94 -16.73 3.64 3.29
CA GLU A 94 -16.11 2.87 2.23
C GLU A 94 -16.45 3.47 0.87
N GLY A 95 -15.57 3.27 -0.11
CA GLY A 95 -15.81 3.73 -1.47
C GLY A 95 -14.53 3.85 -2.27
N THR A 96 -14.66 4.47 -3.44
CA THR A 96 -13.51 4.79 -4.28
C THR A 96 -12.71 5.93 -3.63
N PRO A 97 -11.45 6.16 -4.07
CA PRO A 97 -10.69 7.31 -3.59
C PRO A 97 -11.44 8.64 -3.71
N ASP A 98 -12.14 8.86 -4.81
CA ASP A 98 -12.93 10.09 -5.00
C ASP A 98 -14.07 10.20 -3.98
N ASP A 99 -14.75 9.09 -3.68
CA ASP A 99 -15.79 9.06 -2.65
C ASP A 99 -15.23 9.43 -1.27
N ILE A 100 -14.06 8.89 -0.96
CA ILE A 100 -13.40 9.13 0.33
C ILE A 100 -13.01 10.60 0.48
N VAL A 101 -12.39 11.17 -0.55
CA VAL A 101 -11.93 12.57 -0.52
C VAL A 101 -13.11 13.53 -0.43
N SER A 102 -14.25 13.18 -1.01
CA SER A 102 -15.45 14.00 -0.99
C SER A 102 -16.21 13.94 0.34
N HIS A 103 -15.91 12.97 1.20
CA HIS A 103 -16.60 12.79 2.47
C HIS A 103 -16.12 13.83 3.49
N GLU A 104 -17.00 14.67 3.94
CA GLU A 104 -16.67 15.81 4.82
C GLU A 104 -16.01 15.39 6.12
N GLU A 105 -16.54 14.36 6.79
CA GLU A 105 -16.02 13.90 8.06
C GLU A 105 -14.63 13.28 7.91
N VAL A 106 -14.40 12.52 6.85
CA VAL A 106 -13.08 11.94 6.56
C VAL A 106 -12.05 13.03 6.31
N ARG A 107 -12.41 14.05 5.52
CA ARG A 107 -11.53 15.18 5.25
C ARG A 107 -11.16 15.91 6.53
N ARG A 108 -12.12 16.13 7.41
CA ARG A 108 -11.89 16.81 8.67
C ARG A 108 -11.00 16.02 9.63
N VAL A 109 -11.22 14.72 9.73
CA VAL A 109 -10.52 13.85 10.71
C VAL A 109 -9.15 13.40 10.23
N TYR A 110 -9.03 13.03 8.94
CA TYR A 110 -7.84 12.36 8.42
C TYR A 110 -7.04 13.15 7.41
N LEU A 111 -7.68 13.98 6.60
CA LEU A 111 -7.03 14.63 5.47
C LEU A 111 -6.80 16.13 5.67
N GLY A 112 -7.57 16.75 6.55
CA GLY A 112 -7.58 18.17 6.70
C GLY A 112 -8.40 18.86 5.60
N GLU A 113 -8.82 20.10 5.85
CA GLU A 113 -9.73 20.82 4.97
C GLU A 113 -9.12 21.19 3.62
N ARG A 114 -7.78 21.30 3.56
CA ARG A 114 -7.06 21.74 2.36
C ARG A 114 -6.59 20.58 1.47
N PHE A 115 -6.98 19.36 1.81
CA PHE A 115 -6.54 18.21 1.02
C PHE A 115 -7.15 18.24 -0.38
N ARG A 116 -6.31 17.98 -1.40
CA ARG A 116 -6.69 17.79 -2.79
C ARG A 116 -5.92 16.59 -3.37
N LEU A 117 -6.60 15.78 -4.15
CA LEU A 117 -5.93 14.74 -4.92
C LEU A 117 -5.30 15.33 -6.19
#